data_905a799ca342449d6c1fe1653110d5a1
#
_entry.id   905a799ca342449d6c1fe1653110d5a1
#
_cell.length_a   1.000
_cell.length_b   1.000
_cell.length_c   1.000
_cell.angle_alpha   90.00
_cell.angle_beta   90.00
_cell.angle_gamma   90.00
#
_symmetry.space_group_name_H-M   'P 1'
#
loop_
_entity.id
_entity.type
_entity.pdbx_description
1 polymer ?
#
loop_
_entity_poly.entity_id
_entity_poly.type
_entity_poly.pdbx_seq_one_letter_code
_entity_poly.pdbx_strand_id
1 'polypeptide(L)'
;RMIVKRAGLKYQTKLKELTDEQLLACVKTGKWFTLEVTGVMGFDSAQVTAGGARTREFDARTLESTKNPGLFVCGEVLDVDGDCGGFNLQWAWSSGFLAGKLGEGEYA
;
A
#
# COMPACT_ATOMS: atom_id res chain seq x y z
N ARG A 1 -8.17 14.18 -19.07
CA ARG A 1 -7.61 14.22 -20.44
C ARG A 1 -7.57 12.83 -21.08
N MET A 2 -6.98 11.82 -20.44
CA MET A 2 -6.90 10.45 -20.97
C MET A 2 -8.26 9.80 -21.21
N ILE A 3 -9.20 9.91 -20.28
CA ILE A 3 -10.57 9.37 -20.40
C ILE A 3 -11.27 9.91 -21.65
N VAL A 4 -11.24 11.22 -21.86
CA VAL A 4 -11.86 11.89 -23.02
C VAL A 4 -11.27 11.40 -24.33
N LYS A 5 -9.94 11.30 -24.41
CA LYS A 5 -9.25 10.77 -25.57
C LYS A 5 -9.58 9.30 -25.84
N ARG A 6 -9.64 8.49 -24.78
CA ARG A 6 -9.97 7.06 -24.87
C ARG A 6 -11.44 6.83 -25.26
N ALA A 7 -12.33 7.74 -24.89
CA ALA A 7 -13.74 7.75 -25.32
C ALA A 7 -13.92 8.26 -26.77
N GLY A 8 -12.83 8.52 -27.50
CA GLY A 8 -12.88 8.97 -28.89
C GLY A 8 -13.24 10.44 -29.09
N LEU A 9 -13.17 11.25 -28.02
CA LEU A 9 -13.58 12.66 -28.07
C LEU A 9 -12.39 13.61 -28.14
N LYS A 10 -12.60 14.77 -28.74
CA LYS A 10 -11.63 15.87 -28.71
C LYS A 10 -11.69 16.57 -27.36
N TYR A 11 -10.53 16.86 -26.78
CA TYR A 11 -10.42 17.49 -25.46
C TYR A 11 -11.11 18.84 -25.35
N GLN A 12 -11.18 19.59 -26.44
CA GLN A 12 -11.78 20.94 -26.49
C GLN A 12 -13.30 20.92 -26.69
N THR A 13 -13.94 19.76 -26.93
CA THR A 13 -15.38 19.68 -27.13
C THR A 13 -16.09 20.09 -25.84
N LYS A 14 -16.99 21.05 -25.94
CA LYS A 14 -17.76 21.53 -24.79
C LYS A 14 -18.82 20.51 -24.42
N LEU A 15 -19.09 20.33 -23.13
CA LEU A 15 -20.09 19.39 -22.60
C LEU A 15 -21.45 19.52 -23.29
N LYS A 16 -21.89 20.76 -23.60
CA LYS A 16 -23.15 21.04 -24.27
C LYS A 16 -23.22 20.58 -25.74
N GLU A 17 -22.08 20.24 -26.32
CA GLU A 17 -21.95 19.78 -27.70
C GLU A 17 -21.89 18.25 -27.80
N LEU A 18 -21.86 17.58 -26.66
CA LEU A 18 -21.80 16.12 -26.60
C LEU A 18 -23.21 15.53 -26.65
N THR A 19 -23.34 14.43 -27.40
CA THR A 19 -24.55 13.62 -27.37
C THR A 19 -24.58 12.77 -26.08
N ASP A 20 -25.77 12.27 -25.71
CA ASP A 20 -25.93 11.37 -24.56
C ASP A 20 -25.08 10.10 -24.69
N GLU A 21 -24.93 9.59 -25.92
CA GLU A 21 -24.08 8.43 -26.21
C GLU A 21 -22.61 8.71 -25.94
N GLN A 22 -22.14 9.90 -26.30
CA GLN A 22 -20.77 10.36 -26.06
C GLN A 22 -20.52 10.59 -24.57
N LEU A 23 -21.48 11.15 -23.86
CA LEU A 23 -21.41 11.28 -22.40
C LEU A 23 -21.35 9.91 -21.71
N LEU A 24 -22.20 8.98 -22.15
CA LEU A 24 -22.20 7.62 -21.62
C LEU A 24 -20.88 6.88 -21.91
N ALA A 25 -20.29 7.10 -23.09
CA ALA A 25 -18.99 6.56 -23.42
C ALA A 25 -17.89 7.08 -22.48
N CYS A 26 -17.91 8.37 -22.14
CA CYS A 26 -16.97 8.95 -21.16
C CYS A 26 -17.14 8.32 -19.77
N VAL A 27 -18.38 8.17 -19.30
CA VAL A 27 -18.69 7.55 -18.00
C VAL A 27 -18.22 6.09 -17.96
N LYS A 28 -18.55 5.31 -18.99
CA LYS A 28 -18.10 3.91 -19.12
C LYS A 28 -16.58 3.82 -19.13
N THR A 29 -15.91 4.65 -19.92
CA THR A 29 -14.44 4.69 -19.98
C THR A 29 -13.83 5.05 -18.62
N GLY A 30 -14.43 5.98 -17.87
CA GLY A 30 -13.96 6.34 -16.55
C GLY A 30 -14.14 5.23 -15.49
N LYS A 31 -15.28 4.52 -15.56
CA LYS A 31 -15.59 3.42 -14.63
C LYS A 31 -14.77 2.15 -14.88
N TRP A 32 -14.50 1.84 -16.13
CA TRP A 32 -13.77 0.63 -16.56
C TRP A 32 -12.54 1.01 -17.38
N PHE A 33 -11.70 1.89 -16.81
CA PHE A 33 -10.47 2.31 -17.45
C PHE A 33 -9.44 1.19 -17.33
N THR A 34 -9.27 0.44 -18.42
CA THR A 34 -8.32 -0.67 -18.49
C THR A 34 -6.98 -0.22 -19.05
N LEU A 35 -5.89 -0.68 -18.43
CA LEU A 35 -4.53 -0.52 -18.89
C LEU A 35 -3.89 -1.90 -19.05
N GLU A 36 -3.13 -2.08 -20.11
CA GLU A 36 -2.29 -3.25 -20.27
C GLU A 36 -1.01 -3.04 -19.43
N VAL A 37 -0.77 -3.94 -18.50
CA VAL A 37 0.45 -3.92 -17.69
C VAL A 37 1.54 -4.67 -18.46
N THR A 38 2.55 -3.94 -18.93
CA THR A 38 3.65 -4.48 -19.73
C THR A 38 4.90 -4.80 -18.91
N GLY A 39 4.93 -4.42 -17.64
CA GLY A 39 6.05 -4.65 -16.73
C GLY A 39 5.89 -3.93 -15.40
N VAL A 40 6.91 -4.03 -14.58
CA VAL A 40 7.00 -3.36 -13.27
C VAL A 40 8.25 -2.50 -13.21
N MET A 41 8.23 -1.50 -12.35
CA MET A 41 9.41 -0.70 -12.03
C MET A 41 10.41 -1.57 -11.24
N GLY A 42 11.70 -1.25 -11.33
CA GLY A 42 12.75 -1.92 -10.57
C GLY A 42 12.72 -1.59 -9.06
N PHE A 43 13.61 -2.23 -8.31
CA PHE A 43 13.74 -2.06 -6.87
C PHE A 43 13.92 -0.60 -6.44
N ASP A 44 14.59 0.22 -7.22
CA ASP A 44 14.80 1.66 -6.93
C ASP A 44 13.48 2.46 -6.83
N SER A 45 12.39 1.90 -7.35
CA SER A 45 11.05 2.52 -7.30
C SER A 45 10.11 1.81 -6.31
N ALA A 46 10.58 0.76 -5.64
CA ALA A 46 9.78 0.04 -4.65
C ALA A 46 9.58 0.90 -3.39
N GLN A 47 8.34 0.95 -2.90
CA GLN A 47 7.99 1.69 -1.67
C GLN A 47 7.93 0.78 -0.45
N VAL A 48 7.72 -0.51 -0.65
CA VAL A 48 7.69 -1.55 0.39
C VAL A 48 8.39 -2.79 -0.13
N THR A 49 8.92 -3.62 0.79
CA THR A 49 9.57 -4.89 0.47
C THR A 49 8.74 -6.02 1.08
N ALA A 50 8.28 -6.95 0.24
CA ALA A 50 7.58 -8.14 0.71
C ALA A 50 8.56 -9.14 1.33
N GLY A 51 8.11 -9.85 2.37
CA GLY A 51 8.92 -10.78 3.14
C GLY A 51 9.64 -10.11 4.32
N GLY A 52 10.32 -10.91 5.11
CA GLY A 52 11.00 -10.44 6.32
C GLY A 52 11.15 -11.55 7.37
N ALA A 53 11.36 -11.15 8.61
CA ALA A 53 11.39 -12.07 9.75
C ALA A 53 10.00 -12.65 10.00
N ARG A 54 9.90 -13.96 10.10
CA ARG A 54 8.62 -14.67 10.23
C ARG A 54 7.90 -14.29 11.51
N THR A 55 6.71 -13.72 11.38
CA THR A 55 5.90 -13.24 12.52
C THR A 55 5.66 -14.29 13.60
N ARG A 56 5.53 -15.56 13.25
CA ARG A 56 5.36 -16.68 14.19
C ARG A 56 6.55 -16.93 15.13
N GLU A 57 7.68 -16.28 14.88
CA GLU A 57 8.89 -16.37 15.70
C GLU A 57 8.95 -15.26 16.75
N PHE A 58 7.88 -14.45 16.84
CA PHE A 58 7.75 -13.34 17.79
C PHE A 58 6.41 -13.42 18.51
N ASP A 59 6.40 -13.08 19.79
CA ASP A 59 5.15 -12.97 20.57
C ASP A 59 4.32 -11.79 20.03
N ALA A 60 3.05 -12.04 19.72
CA ALA A 60 2.17 -11.03 19.11
C ALA A 60 1.83 -9.85 20.02
N ARG A 61 2.01 -10.00 21.34
CA ARG A 61 1.72 -8.98 22.35
C ARG A 61 2.93 -8.15 22.72
N THR A 62 4.12 -8.72 22.58
CA THR A 62 5.37 -8.09 23.06
C THR A 62 6.34 -7.81 21.94
N LEU A 63 6.20 -8.49 20.82
CA LEU A 63 7.15 -8.50 19.70
C LEU A 63 8.53 -9.03 20.08
N GLU A 64 8.63 -9.71 21.22
CA GLU A 64 9.83 -10.40 21.64
C GLU A 64 10.03 -11.69 20.84
N SER A 65 11.25 -11.99 20.50
CA SER A 65 11.61 -13.23 19.80
C SER A 65 11.37 -14.44 20.72
N THR A 66 10.63 -15.44 20.22
CA THR A 66 10.45 -16.71 20.92
C THR A 66 11.72 -17.57 20.96
N LYS A 67 12.73 -17.23 20.16
CA LYS A 67 14.00 -17.95 20.06
C LYS A 67 15.14 -17.28 20.80
N ASN A 68 15.13 -15.97 20.88
CA ASN A 68 16.17 -15.16 21.49
C ASN A 68 15.57 -14.20 22.48
N PRO A 69 15.44 -14.58 23.77
CA PRO A 69 14.93 -13.69 24.81
C PRO A 69 15.68 -12.34 24.85
N GLY A 70 14.96 -11.26 25.05
CA GLY A 70 15.48 -9.89 25.04
C GLY A 70 15.65 -9.27 23.65
N LEU A 71 15.36 -10.00 22.56
CA LEU A 71 15.36 -9.46 21.21
C LEU A 71 13.94 -9.07 20.80
N PHE A 72 13.70 -7.79 20.62
CA PHE A 72 12.43 -7.23 20.11
C PHE A 72 12.61 -6.78 18.66
N VAL A 73 11.63 -7.04 17.82
CA VAL A 73 11.65 -6.69 16.40
C VAL A 73 10.33 -6.03 16.00
N CYS A 74 10.39 -4.88 15.33
CA CYS A 74 9.21 -4.12 14.93
C CYS A 74 9.35 -3.55 13.51
N GLY A 75 8.24 -3.08 12.96
CA GLY A 75 8.20 -2.45 11.64
C GLY A 75 8.31 -3.41 10.48
N GLU A 76 8.82 -2.90 9.37
CA GLU A 76 8.85 -3.60 8.07
C GLU A 76 9.82 -4.79 8.02
N VAL A 77 10.73 -4.90 8.98
CA VAL A 77 11.61 -6.06 9.09
C VAL A 77 10.84 -7.35 9.43
N LEU A 78 9.65 -7.24 10.03
CA LEU A 78 8.71 -8.34 10.18
C LEU A 78 7.96 -8.57 8.87
N ASP A 79 7.69 -9.84 8.55
CA ASP A 79 6.92 -10.24 7.37
C ASP A 79 5.43 -9.89 7.57
N VAL A 80 5.13 -8.59 7.43
CA VAL A 80 3.79 -8.00 7.51
C VAL A 80 3.61 -7.00 6.39
N ASP A 81 2.79 -7.35 5.42
CA ASP A 81 2.49 -6.51 4.27
C ASP A 81 1.07 -5.94 4.37
N GLY A 82 0.97 -4.63 4.52
CA GLY A 82 -0.29 -3.91 4.48
C GLY A 82 -0.60 -3.40 3.08
N ASP A 83 -1.89 -3.23 2.78
CA ASP A 83 -2.34 -2.62 1.54
C ASP A 83 -1.78 -1.19 1.37
N CYS A 84 -1.73 -0.73 0.12
CA CYS A 84 -1.38 0.66 -0.16
C CYS A 84 -2.42 1.61 0.46
N GLY A 85 -1.94 2.63 1.19
CA GLY A 85 -2.84 3.57 1.90
C GLY A 85 -2.37 3.93 3.31
N GLY A 86 -1.09 3.74 3.62
CA GLY A 86 -0.49 4.12 4.90
C GLY A 86 -0.48 3.01 5.96
N PHE A 87 -1.01 1.82 5.66
CA PHE A 87 -1.08 0.71 6.63
C PHE A 87 0.31 0.21 7.06
N ASN A 88 1.29 0.17 6.15
CA ASN A 88 2.65 -0.22 6.48
C ASN A 88 3.33 0.76 7.44
N LEU A 89 3.12 2.06 7.26
CA LEU A 89 3.60 3.09 8.20
C LEU A 89 2.89 2.99 9.54
N GLN A 90 1.57 2.76 9.55
CA GLN A 90 0.82 2.57 10.79
C GLN A 90 1.29 1.33 11.55
N TRP A 91 1.57 0.24 10.84
CA TRP A 91 2.19 -0.95 11.43
C TRP A 91 3.55 -0.63 12.05
N ALA A 92 4.42 0.09 11.32
CA ALA A 92 5.75 0.44 11.80
C ALA A 92 5.68 1.26 13.10
N TRP A 93 4.79 2.26 13.18
CA TRP A 93 4.61 3.07 14.37
C TRP A 93 4.00 2.28 15.54
N SER A 94 2.94 1.51 15.29
CA SER A 94 2.25 0.76 16.34
C SER A 94 3.14 -0.33 16.92
N SER A 95 3.85 -1.06 16.07
CA SER A 95 4.77 -2.11 16.49
C SER A 95 6.00 -1.53 17.22
N GLY A 96 6.54 -0.39 16.74
CA GLY A 96 7.62 0.30 17.42
C GLY A 96 7.23 0.81 18.80
N PHE A 97 6.02 1.37 18.93
CA PHE A 97 5.48 1.79 20.22
C PHE A 97 5.30 0.62 21.19
N LEU A 98 4.79 -0.52 20.68
CA LEU A 98 4.58 -1.73 21.47
C LEU A 98 5.91 -2.30 21.99
N ALA A 99 6.89 -2.48 21.09
CA ALA A 99 8.22 -2.96 21.44
C ALA A 99 8.94 -2.03 22.43
N GLY A 100 8.77 -0.70 22.27
CA GLY A 100 9.37 0.30 23.15
C GLY A 100 8.83 0.32 24.59
N LYS A 101 7.55 -0.06 24.78
CA LYS A 101 6.95 -0.12 26.13
C LYS A 101 7.60 -1.12 27.05
N LEU A 102 8.15 -2.20 26.53
CA LEU A 102 8.73 -3.27 27.33
C LEU A 102 10.15 -2.97 27.80
N GLY A 103 10.81 -1.99 27.13
CA GLY A 103 12.10 -1.47 27.61
C GLY A 103 12.01 -0.61 28.88
N GLU A 104 10.81 -0.17 29.29
CA GLU A 104 10.60 0.70 30.44
C GLU A 104 10.22 -0.04 31.75
N GLY A 105 9.90 -1.33 31.71
CA GLY A 105 9.27 -2.00 32.87
C GLY A 105 9.97 -3.21 33.45
N GLU A 106 10.61 -4.05 32.66
CA GLU A 106 11.16 -5.35 33.15
C GLU A 106 12.67 -5.54 32.84
N TYR A 107 13.26 -4.69 32.00
CA TYR A 107 14.65 -4.83 31.53
C TYR A 107 15.53 -3.60 31.80
N ALA A 108 15.07 -2.65 32.58
CA ALA A 108 15.84 -1.46 33.00
C ALA A 108 16.53 -1.67 34.36
#